data_f31f1bb82934fd791b6b91354a928fc2
#
_entry.id   f31f1bb82934fd791b6b91354a928fc2
#
_cell.length_a   1.000
_cell.length_b   1.000
_cell.length_c   1.000
_cell.angle_alpha   90.00
_cell.angle_beta   90.00
_cell.angle_gamma   90.00
#
_symmetry.space_group_name_H-M   'P 1'
#
loop_
_entity.id
_entity.type
_entity.pdbx_description
1 polymer ?
#
loop_
_entity_poly.entity_id
_entity_poly.type
_entity_poly.pdbx_seq_one_letter_code
_entity_poly.pdbx_strand_id
1 'polypeptide(L)'
;KHVPDDSPAGTSIQRSEFFNTIKETLGKNLKISETSCCPMPESIIRLPTKDGATAYRRQYPIPHALRSVLDRQIDEWLTTGTVIKSKVNTSFNSPLLLVPKRNKAGEIVIHRVCLDVRLLNKLLPPSFNYPVPIIREIFDNLAGKKVFSTIDLSNAYHRFKVAAEDVHKLTFT
;
A
#
# COMPACT_ATOMS: atom_id res chain seq x y z
N LYS A 1 -17.04 -5.42 28.89
CA LYS A 1 -16.19 -5.27 27.67
C LYS A 1 -14.98 -6.16 27.88
N HIS A 2 -14.90 -7.26 27.16
CA HIS A 2 -13.74 -8.14 27.18
C HIS A 2 -12.60 -7.42 26.45
N VAL A 3 -11.52 -7.12 27.14
CA VAL A 3 -10.29 -6.62 26.54
C VAL A 3 -9.59 -7.83 25.97
N PRO A 4 -9.22 -7.86 24.67
CA PRO A 4 -8.44 -8.95 24.14
C PRO A 4 -7.15 -9.11 24.92
N ASP A 5 -6.84 -10.34 25.32
CA ASP A 5 -5.56 -10.67 25.95
C ASP A 5 -4.53 -10.82 24.82
N ASP A 6 -3.69 -9.79 24.66
CA ASP A 6 -2.59 -9.77 23.69
C ASP A 6 -1.37 -10.56 24.17
N SER A 7 -1.51 -11.32 25.26
CA SER A 7 -0.41 -12.15 25.77
C SER A 7 -0.08 -13.27 24.77
N PRO A 8 1.21 -13.61 24.64
CA PRO A 8 1.61 -14.67 23.72
C PRO A 8 1.00 -16.02 24.10
N ALA A 9 0.34 -16.68 23.14
CA ALA A 9 -0.27 -18.00 23.34
C ALA A 9 0.78 -19.07 23.68
N GLY A 10 0.39 -20.04 24.53
CA GLY A 10 1.18 -21.21 24.87
C GLY A 10 2.28 -20.96 25.92
N THR A 11 2.97 -22.05 26.30
CA THR A 11 4.11 -22.01 27.22
C THR A 11 5.37 -21.47 26.55
N SER A 12 6.38 -21.06 27.33
CA SER A 12 7.68 -20.63 26.81
C SER A 12 8.37 -21.69 25.95
N ILE A 13 8.22 -22.96 26.32
CA ILE A 13 8.78 -24.10 25.57
C ILE A 13 8.08 -24.20 24.20
N GLN A 14 6.76 -24.23 24.18
CA GLN A 14 5.99 -24.28 22.92
C GLN A 14 6.31 -23.12 21.99
N ARG A 15 6.49 -21.92 22.54
CA ARG A 15 6.90 -20.75 21.74
C ARG A 15 8.30 -20.92 21.16
N SER A 16 9.26 -21.44 21.95
CA SER A 16 10.63 -21.69 21.46
C SER A 16 10.67 -22.73 20.34
N GLU A 17 9.91 -23.81 20.49
CA GLU A 17 9.77 -24.83 19.44
C GLU A 17 9.16 -24.25 18.17
N PHE A 18 8.09 -23.48 18.30
CA PHE A 18 7.46 -22.79 17.17
C PHE A 18 8.43 -21.84 16.47
N PHE A 19 9.14 -20.99 17.21
CA PHE A 19 10.15 -20.09 16.64
C PHE A 19 11.28 -20.83 15.94
N ASN A 20 11.72 -21.95 16.46
CA ASN A 20 12.73 -22.78 15.81
C ASN A 20 12.23 -23.33 14.47
N THR A 21 10.95 -23.74 14.41
CA THR A 21 10.33 -24.24 13.17
C THR A 21 10.27 -23.18 12.07
N ILE A 22 9.99 -21.91 12.41
CA ILE A 22 9.83 -20.83 11.44
C ILE A 22 11.10 -19.98 11.25
N LYS A 23 12.16 -20.23 12.00
CA LYS A 23 13.39 -19.41 12.04
C LYS A 23 14.00 -19.19 10.67
N GLU A 24 14.07 -20.23 9.85
CA GLU A 24 14.62 -20.12 8.48
C GLU A 24 13.76 -19.21 7.61
N THR A 25 12.43 -19.38 7.67
CA THR A 25 11.46 -18.57 6.93
C THR A 25 11.51 -17.10 7.37
N LEU A 26 11.60 -16.85 8.68
CA LEU A 26 11.79 -15.49 9.21
C LEU A 26 13.11 -14.88 8.72
N GLY A 27 14.20 -15.66 8.73
CA GLY A 27 15.49 -15.20 8.23
C GLY A 27 15.46 -14.84 6.73
N LYS A 28 14.72 -15.58 5.92
CA LYS A 28 14.47 -15.26 4.51
C LYS A 28 13.65 -13.98 4.38
N ASN A 29 12.59 -13.84 5.16
CA ASN A 29 11.71 -12.67 5.13
C ASN A 29 12.43 -11.39 5.54
N LEU A 30 13.25 -11.42 6.59
CA LEU A 30 14.02 -10.27 7.06
C LEU A 30 15.05 -9.76 6.04
N LYS A 31 15.44 -10.59 5.07
CA LYS A 31 16.34 -10.20 3.97
C LYS A 31 15.61 -9.52 2.81
N ILE A 32 14.29 -9.55 2.78
CA ILE A 32 13.50 -8.91 1.74
C ILE A 32 13.53 -7.40 1.97
N SER A 33 14.05 -6.65 0.99
CA SER A 33 14.06 -5.19 1.07
C SER A 33 12.64 -4.62 1.17
N GLU A 34 12.49 -3.54 1.93
CA GLU A 34 11.22 -2.80 2.03
C GLU A 34 10.77 -2.21 0.67
N THR A 35 11.70 -2.04 -0.25
CA THR A 35 11.45 -1.51 -1.61
C THR A 35 11.28 -2.61 -2.66
N SER A 36 11.45 -3.90 -2.30
CA SER A 36 11.31 -4.99 -3.27
C SER A 36 9.86 -5.15 -3.72
N CYS A 37 9.69 -5.41 -5.03
CA CYS A 37 8.38 -5.69 -5.62
C CYS A 37 8.19 -7.19 -5.82
N CYS A 38 6.93 -7.61 -5.93
CA CYS A 38 6.57 -8.97 -6.28
C CYS A 38 7.21 -9.35 -7.62
N PRO A 39 7.97 -10.45 -7.71
CA PRO A 39 8.66 -10.85 -8.93
C PRO A 39 7.77 -11.58 -9.94
N MET A 40 6.53 -11.92 -9.58
CA MET A 40 5.63 -12.70 -10.42
C MET A 40 5.11 -11.83 -11.58
N PRO A 41 5.17 -12.30 -12.84
CA PRO A 41 4.67 -11.55 -14.00
C PRO A 41 3.19 -11.17 -13.87
N GLU A 42 2.38 -12.01 -13.25
CA GLU A 42 0.95 -11.79 -13.03
C GLU A 42 0.66 -10.66 -12.03
N SER A 43 1.67 -10.28 -11.25
CA SER A 43 1.57 -9.19 -10.27
C SER A 43 1.71 -7.80 -10.90
N ILE A 44 2.09 -7.71 -12.19
CA ILE A 44 2.26 -6.45 -12.90
C ILE A 44 0.90 -5.81 -13.13
N ILE A 45 0.72 -4.61 -12.58
CA ILE A 45 -0.51 -3.85 -12.71
C ILE A 45 -0.56 -3.20 -14.10
N ARG A 46 -1.65 -3.45 -14.83
CA ARG A 46 -1.96 -2.80 -16.09
C ARG A 46 -3.10 -1.81 -15.89
N LEU A 47 -3.02 -0.67 -16.58
CA LEU A 47 -4.01 0.40 -16.51
C LEU A 47 -4.62 0.61 -17.91
N PRO A 48 -5.46 -0.31 -18.38
CA PRO A 48 -6.03 -0.24 -19.72
C PRO A 48 -6.97 0.96 -19.82
N THR A 49 -6.66 1.89 -20.70
CA THR A 49 -7.50 3.05 -21.04
C THR A 49 -7.79 3.02 -22.55
N LYS A 50 -8.88 3.65 -22.96
CA LYS A 50 -9.16 3.83 -24.39
C LYS A 50 -8.10 4.73 -25.04
N ASP A 51 -7.88 4.56 -26.33
CA ASP A 51 -6.98 5.42 -27.09
C ASP A 51 -7.44 6.89 -27.02
N GLY A 52 -6.48 7.79 -26.87
CA GLY A 52 -6.76 9.22 -26.71
C GLY A 52 -7.35 9.62 -25.35
N ALA A 53 -7.47 8.70 -24.39
CA ALA A 53 -7.95 9.02 -23.06
C ALA A 53 -7.03 10.02 -22.37
N THR A 54 -7.62 10.92 -21.60
CA THR A 54 -6.91 11.94 -20.83
C THR A 54 -7.43 11.99 -19.40
N ALA A 55 -6.53 12.12 -18.43
CA ALA A 55 -6.88 12.31 -17.01
C ALA A 55 -5.94 13.34 -16.40
N TYR A 56 -6.23 14.59 -16.63
CA TYR A 56 -5.40 15.71 -16.15
C TYR A 56 -6.13 16.47 -15.04
N ARG A 57 -5.48 16.58 -13.89
CA ARG A 57 -5.88 17.47 -12.81
C ARG A 57 -4.66 18.21 -12.29
N ARG A 58 -4.75 19.54 -12.21
CA ARG A 58 -3.70 20.38 -11.68
C ARG A 58 -3.45 20.06 -10.19
N GLN A 59 -2.20 20.19 -9.74
CA GLN A 59 -1.82 20.06 -8.33
C GLN A 59 -2.66 21.00 -7.46
N TYR A 60 -3.17 20.49 -6.36
CA TYR A 60 -3.87 21.28 -5.35
C TYR A 60 -2.90 22.19 -4.59
N PRO A 61 -3.36 23.36 -4.13
CA PRO A 61 -2.56 24.18 -3.23
C PRO A 61 -2.14 23.40 -1.99
N ILE A 62 -0.84 23.38 -1.70
CA ILE A 62 -0.29 22.75 -0.50
C ILE A 62 0.05 23.83 0.51
N PRO A 63 -0.43 23.72 1.77
CA PRO A 63 -0.07 24.65 2.83
C PRO A 63 1.44 24.74 2.97
N HIS A 64 1.95 25.96 3.14
CA HIS A 64 3.39 26.21 3.22
C HIS A 64 4.09 25.34 4.28
N ALA A 65 3.46 25.17 5.45
CA ALA A 65 3.96 24.35 6.54
C ALA A 65 4.12 22.86 6.20
N LEU A 66 3.44 22.35 5.15
CA LEU A 66 3.49 20.95 4.75
C LEU A 66 4.34 20.68 3.50
N ARG A 67 4.90 21.73 2.88
CA ARG A 67 5.74 21.56 1.68
C ARG A 67 6.97 20.71 1.96
N SER A 68 7.66 20.95 3.07
CA SER A 68 8.83 20.18 3.47
C SER A 68 8.54 18.69 3.69
N VAL A 69 7.32 18.36 4.10
CA VAL A 69 6.88 16.95 4.25
C VAL A 69 6.72 16.32 2.87
N LEU A 70 6.12 17.05 1.93
CA LEU A 70 5.95 16.58 0.55
C LEU A 70 7.30 16.39 -0.15
N ASP A 71 8.17 17.40 -0.09
CA ASP A 71 9.48 17.38 -0.75
C ASP A 71 10.32 16.20 -0.25
N ARG A 72 10.38 16.00 1.06
CA ARG A 72 11.06 14.84 1.67
C ARG A 72 10.52 13.50 1.16
N GLN A 73 9.22 13.38 1.04
CA GLN A 73 8.61 12.13 0.56
C GLN A 73 8.92 11.89 -0.93
N ILE A 74 8.94 12.94 -1.74
CA ILE A 74 9.31 12.83 -3.16
C ILE A 74 10.79 12.44 -3.30
N ASP A 75 11.68 13.04 -2.53
CA ASP A 75 13.11 12.72 -2.52
C ASP A 75 13.34 11.26 -2.09
N GLU A 76 12.62 10.78 -1.08
CA GLU A 76 12.65 9.39 -0.66
C GLU A 76 12.19 8.46 -1.79
N TRP A 77 11.08 8.76 -2.45
CA TRP A 77 10.58 7.97 -3.57
C TRP A 77 11.52 7.96 -4.78
N LEU A 78 12.19 9.07 -5.06
CA LEU A 78 13.22 9.14 -6.10
C LEU A 78 14.45 8.30 -5.74
N THR A 79 14.90 8.38 -4.48
CA THR A 79 16.05 7.62 -3.99
C THR A 79 15.79 6.11 -3.99
N THR A 80 14.58 5.71 -3.60
CA THR A 80 14.18 4.29 -3.56
C THR A 80 13.75 3.74 -4.93
N GLY A 81 13.64 4.60 -5.94
CA GLY A 81 13.15 4.21 -7.28
C GLY A 81 11.66 3.93 -7.33
N THR A 82 10.89 4.32 -6.31
CA THR A 82 9.42 4.21 -6.30
C THR A 82 8.80 5.10 -7.37
N VAL A 83 9.38 6.27 -7.62
CA VAL A 83 9.06 7.17 -8.73
C VAL A 83 10.31 7.53 -9.52
N ILE A 84 10.10 7.93 -10.76
CA ILE A 84 11.16 8.41 -11.67
C ILE A 84 10.76 9.77 -12.24
N LYS A 85 11.75 10.59 -12.56
CA LYS A 85 11.50 11.86 -13.27
C LYS A 85 11.01 11.55 -14.68
N SER A 86 9.83 12.06 -15.04
CA SER A 86 9.29 11.88 -16.39
C SER A 86 10.11 12.69 -17.41
N LYS A 87 10.39 12.06 -18.55
CA LYS A 87 10.99 12.69 -19.73
C LYS A 87 9.96 12.87 -20.85
N VAL A 88 8.73 12.46 -20.64
CA VAL A 88 7.68 12.41 -21.65
C VAL A 88 6.54 13.34 -21.26
N ASN A 89 6.08 14.15 -22.20
CA ASN A 89 4.81 14.87 -22.04
C ASN A 89 3.67 13.87 -22.07
N THR A 90 2.78 13.97 -21.09
CA THR A 90 1.64 13.07 -20.98
C THR A 90 0.35 13.86 -20.76
N SER A 91 -0.75 13.35 -21.27
CA SER A 91 -2.10 13.88 -21.02
C SER A 91 -2.66 13.44 -19.65
N PHE A 92 -1.85 12.79 -18.84
CA PHE A 92 -2.21 12.34 -17.51
C PHE A 92 -1.47 13.16 -16.46
N ASN A 93 -2.18 13.65 -15.47
CA ASN A 93 -1.59 14.26 -14.28
C ASN A 93 -2.54 14.08 -13.09
N SER A 94 -2.04 13.55 -12.02
CA SER A 94 -2.79 13.32 -10.79
C SER A 94 -2.17 14.13 -9.65
N PRO A 95 -2.96 14.94 -8.91
CA PRO A 95 -2.40 15.74 -7.83
C PRO A 95 -2.00 14.89 -6.63
N LEU A 96 -0.99 15.35 -5.90
CA LEU A 96 -0.62 14.80 -4.60
C LEU A 96 -1.47 15.42 -3.49
N LEU A 97 -1.86 14.60 -2.52
CA LEU A 97 -2.61 14.97 -1.32
C LEU A 97 -1.82 14.62 -0.09
N LEU A 98 -1.90 15.49 0.91
CA LEU A 98 -1.39 15.20 2.25
C LEU A 98 -2.55 14.85 3.17
N VAL A 99 -2.63 13.59 3.57
CA VAL A 99 -3.69 13.07 4.42
C VAL A 99 -3.16 12.88 5.84
N PRO A 100 -3.74 13.58 6.86
CA PRO A 100 -3.30 13.43 8.23
C PRO A 100 -3.67 12.05 8.78
N LYS A 101 -2.70 11.36 9.37
CA LYS A 101 -2.94 10.16 10.18
C LYS A 101 -3.06 10.59 11.63
N ARG A 102 -4.18 10.21 12.26
CA ARG A 102 -4.45 10.51 13.67
C ARG A 102 -4.21 9.29 14.54
N ASN A 103 -3.76 9.53 15.78
CA ASN A 103 -3.71 8.50 16.82
C ASN A 103 -5.10 8.26 17.43
N LYS A 104 -5.17 7.36 18.41
CA LYS A 104 -6.42 7.07 19.14
C LYS A 104 -6.97 8.27 19.93
N ALA A 105 -6.11 9.23 20.26
CA ALA A 105 -6.49 10.48 20.93
C ALA A 105 -6.98 11.58 19.96
N GLY A 106 -6.95 11.33 18.64
CA GLY A 106 -7.36 12.28 17.61
C GLY A 106 -6.28 13.26 17.16
N GLU A 107 -5.07 13.17 17.69
CA GLU A 107 -3.94 14.04 17.35
C GLU A 107 -3.29 13.61 16.03
N ILE A 108 -2.86 14.58 15.22
CA ILE A 108 -2.14 14.31 13.98
C ILE A 108 -0.72 13.86 14.30
N VAL A 109 -0.39 12.62 13.97
CA VAL A 109 0.94 12.03 14.20
C VAL A 109 1.84 12.22 12.99
N ILE A 110 1.31 12.07 11.77
CA ILE A 110 2.06 12.15 10.52
C ILE A 110 1.11 12.51 9.37
N HIS A 111 1.63 13.14 8.33
CA HIS A 111 0.94 13.30 7.05
C HIS A 111 1.42 12.25 6.06
N ARG A 112 0.48 11.54 5.43
CA ARG A 112 0.77 10.61 4.33
C ARG A 112 0.61 11.35 3.01
N VAL A 113 1.57 11.20 2.12
CA VAL A 113 1.44 11.68 0.75
C VAL A 113 0.72 10.61 -0.07
N CYS A 114 -0.36 10.99 -0.72
CA CYS A 114 -1.19 10.11 -1.53
C CYS A 114 -1.38 10.70 -2.93
N LEU A 115 -1.35 9.86 -3.95
CA LEU A 115 -1.66 10.24 -5.34
C LEU A 115 -3.18 10.15 -5.57
N ASP A 116 -3.81 11.24 -6.05
CA ASP A 116 -5.23 11.27 -6.34
C ASP A 116 -5.53 10.77 -7.76
N VAL A 117 -5.66 9.48 -7.91
CA VAL A 117 -5.93 8.81 -9.19
C VAL A 117 -7.41 8.68 -9.52
N ARG A 118 -8.31 9.39 -8.84
CA ARG A 118 -9.76 9.26 -9.06
C ARG A 118 -10.21 9.53 -10.49
N LEU A 119 -9.55 10.47 -11.19
CA LEU A 119 -9.85 10.71 -12.61
C LEU A 119 -9.42 9.53 -13.48
N LEU A 120 -8.22 9.01 -13.27
CA LEU A 120 -7.73 7.84 -13.98
C LEU A 120 -8.63 6.63 -13.72
N ASN A 121 -9.04 6.40 -12.49
CA ASN A 121 -9.90 5.28 -12.12
C ASN A 121 -11.25 5.29 -12.87
N LYS A 122 -11.76 6.46 -13.23
CA LYS A 122 -13.00 6.57 -14.03
C LYS A 122 -12.82 6.14 -15.49
N LEU A 123 -11.60 6.12 -15.98
CA LEU A 123 -11.27 5.71 -17.35
C LEU A 123 -10.97 4.22 -17.46
N LEU A 124 -10.68 3.58 -16.33
CA LEU A 124 -10.42 2.14 -16.29
C LEU A 124 -11.72 1.37 -16.41
N PRO A 125 -11.71 0.21 -17.10
CA PRO A 125 -12.87 -0.67 -17.12
C PRO A 125 -13.21 -1.13 -15.70
N PRO A 126 -14.46 -1.55 -15.43
CA PRO A 126 -14.81 -2.15 -14.17
C PRO A 126 -13.82 -3.28 -13.85
N SER A 127 -13.16 -3.17 -12.71
CA SER A 127 -12.24 -4.22 -12.24
C SER A 127 -13.00 -5.50 -11.93
N PHE A 128 -12.32 -6.63 -12.02
CA PHE A 128 -12.89 -7.90 -11.58
C PHE A 128 -13.39 -7.78 -10.14
N ASN A 129 -14.65 -8.10 -9.94
CA ASN A 129 -15.23 -8.21 -8.62
C ASN A 129 -14.64 -9.46 -7.95
N TYR A 130 -13.53 -9.30 -7.22
CA TYR A 130 -13.04 -10.38 -6.37
C TYR A 130 -14.02 -10.57 -5.22
N PRO A 131 -14.59 -11.78 -5.01
CA PRO A 131 -15.51 -12.01 -3.93
C PRO A 131 -14.77 -11.88 -2.59
N VAL A 132 -15.01 -10.78 -1.90
CA VAL A 132 -14.52 -10.60 -0.54
C VAL A 132 -15.42 -11.43 0.39
N PRO A 133 -14.86 -12.23 1.31
CA PRO A 133 -15.66 -13.02 2.25
C PRO A 133 -16.60 -12.13 3.06
N ILE A 134 -17.81 -12.58 3.27
CA ILE A 134 -18.81 -11.90 4.09
C ILE A 134 -18.33 -11.93 5.55
N ILE A 135 -18.37 -10.79 6.23
CA ILE A 135 -17.88 -10.66 7.61
C ILE A 135 -18.50 -11.72 8.55
N ARG A 136 -19.78 -12.02 8.37
CA ARG A 136 -20.47 -13.06 9.15
C ARG A 136 -19.86 -14.43 8.97
N GLU A 137 -19.54 -14.82 7.73
CA GLU A 137 -18.90 -16.11 7.43
C GLU A 137 -17.49 -16.19 8.07
N ILE A 138 -16.76 -15.07 8.12
CA ILE A 138 -15.49 -14.99 8.83
C ILE A 138 -15.69 -15.29 10.31
N PHE A 139 -16.66 -14.66 10.96
CA PHE A 139 -16.96 -14.91 12.39
C PHE A 139 -17.40 -16.36 12.63
N ASP A 140 -18.22 -16.92 11.77
CA ASP A 140 -18.67 -18.32 11.89
C ASP A 140 -17.47 -19.28 11.78
N ASN A 141 -16.52 -19.01 10.88
CA ASN A 141 -15.28 -19.78 10.73
C ASN A 141 -14.32 -19.63 11.92
N LEU A 142 -14.38 -18.52 12.64
CA LEU A 142 -13.56 -18.26 13.83
C LEU A 142 -14.19 -18.82 15.12
N ALA A 143 -15.47 -19.20 15.07
CA ALA A 143 -16.18 -19.72 16.24
C ALA A 143 -15.46 -20.96 16.83
N GLY A 144 -15.31 -20.97 18.14
CA GLY A 144 -14.63 -22.05 18.89
C GLY A 144 -13.10 -22.06 18.76
N LYS A 145 -12.48 -21.20 17.96
CA LYS A 145 -11.02 -21.05 17.92
C LYS A 145 -10.54 -20.24 19.13
N LYS A 146 -9.35 -20.58 19.66
CA LYS A 146 -8.77 -19.92 20.84
C LYS A 146 -7.52 -19.11 20.54
N VAL A 147 -6.88 -19.37 19.39
CA VAL A 147 -5.63 -18.70 18.99
C VAL A 147 -5.83 -18.10 17.62
N PHE A 148 -5.45 -16.84 17.47
CA PHE A 148 -5.58 -16.07 16.23
C PHE A 148 -4.22 -15.46 15.88
N SER A 149 -3.94 -15.38 14.58
CA SER A 149 -2.76 -14.67 14.06
C SER A 149 -3.21 -13.61 13.09
N THR A 150 -2.62 -12.43 13.20
CA THR A 150 -2.83 -11.32 12.24
C THR A 150 -1.58 -11.14 11.40
N ILE A 151 -1.74 -11.09 10.11
CA ILE A 151 -0.65 -10.82 9.15
C ILE A 151 -1.01 -9.54 8.42
N ASP A 152 -0.11 -8.57 8.45
CA ASP A 152 -0.24 -7.30 7.72
C ASP A 152 0.90 -7.13 6.72
N LEU A 153 0.56 -6.70 5.50
CA LEU A 153 1.53 -6.46 4.44
C LEU A 153 2.05 -5.02 4.53
N SER A 154 3.32 -4.87 4.89
CA SER A 154 3.98 -3.56 4.89
C SER A 154 4.04 -2.99 3.47
N ASN A 155 3.60 -1.72 3.32
CA ASN A 155 3.62 -0.99 2.04
C ASN A 155 3.00 -1.76 0.86
N ALA A 156 1.88 -2.46 1.08
CA ALA A 156 1.28 -3.38 0.10
C ALA A 156 1.14 -2.79 -1.31
N TYR A 157 0.68 -1.53 -1.43
CA TYR A 157 0.51 -0.86 -2.73
C TYR A 157 1.82 -0.67 -3.50
N HIS A 158 2.95 -0.50 -2.81
CA HIS A 158 4.26 -0.30 -3.42
C HIS A 158 4.97 -1.63 -3.76
N ARG A 159 4.34 -2.77 -3.44
CA ARG A 159 4.89 -4.11 -3.75
C ARG A 159 4.58 -4.59 -5.17
N PHE A 160 3.81 -3.84 -5.93
CA PHE A 160 3.41 -4.19 -7.29
C PHE A 160 3.96 -3.18 -8.28
N LYS A 161 4.59 -3.67 -9.34
CA LYS A 161 5.04 -2.84 -10.45
C LYS A 161 3.90 -2.51 -11.38
N VAL A 162 3.96 -1.31 -11.95
CA VAL A 162 3.08 -0.91 -13.06
C VAL A 162 3.76 -1.29 -14.36
N ALA A 163 2.99 -1.75 -15.35
CA ALA A 163 3.48 -2.03 -16.69
C ALA A 163 4.18 -0.81 -17.29
N ALA A 164 5.32 -0.99 -17.94
CA ALA A 164 6.15 0.10 -18.44
C ALA A 164 5.38 1.05 -19.37
N GLU A 165 4.49 0.51 -20.19
CA GLU A 165 3.59 1.24 -21.07
C GLU A 165 2.57 2.12 -20.34
N ASP A 166 2.26 1.81 -19.07
CA ASP A 166 1.23 2.49 -18.27
C ASP A 166 1.80 3.47 -17.23
N VAL A 167 3.11 3.47 -17.00
CA VAL A 167 3.76 4.33 -15.98
C VAL A 167 3.41 5.81 -16.18
N HIS A 168 3.36 6.27 -17.44
CA HIS A 168 3.04 7.67 -17.77
C HIS A 168 1.63 8.10 -17.33
N LYS A 169 0.71 7.15 -17.05
CA LYS A 169 -0.65 7.42 -16.57
C LYS A 169 -0.70 7.78 -15.08
N LEU A 170 0.36 7.50 -14.34
CA LEU A 170 0.50 7.84 -12.90
C LEU A 170 1.38 9.06 -12.65
N THR A 171 1.54 9.93 -13.64
CA THR A 171 2.34 11.14 -13.54
C THR A 171 1.71 12.14 -12.56
N PHE A 172 2.56 12.88 -11.85
CA PHE A 172 2.20 14.02 -11.02
C PHE A 172 3.20 15.16 -11.21
N THR A 173 2.82 16.39 -10.87
CA THR A 173 3.63 17.62 -10.96
C THR A 173 3.53 18.41 -9.67
#